data_659b770f3791d8e7556f78aca584f193
#
_entry.id   659b770f3791d8e7556f78aca584f193
#
_cell.length_a   1.000
_cell.length_b   1.000
_cell.length_c   1.000
_cell.angle_alpha   90.00
_cell.angle_beta   90.00
_cell.angle_gamma   90.00
#
_symmetry.space_group_name_H-M   'P 1'
#
loop_
_entity.id
_entity.type
_entity.pdbx_description
1 polymer ?
#
loop_
_entity_poly.entity_id
_entity_poly.type
_entity_poly.pdbx_seq_one_letter_code
_entity_poly.pdbx_strand_id
1 'polypeptide(L)'
;MAGKDAFGTQLLRDTTGAGSFAVVANVSDLNGPSRARDAIEVTTHDSPNGYREFIKGLKDGGEVEATINFDPGDTTHQALDADFEEKDLRDYQLVILPGEADEHTWDFTALITAIGDAYPTDNKIERTVTFKISGMPTLTPTG
;
A
#
# COMPACT_ATOMS: atom_id res chain seq x y z
N MET A 1 10.86 0.18 24.84
CA MET A 1 10.77 -0.70 23.69
C MET A 1 11.38 -0.06 22.44
N ALA A 2 12.21 -0.79 21.74
CA ALA A 2 12.86 -0.26 20.55
C ALA A 2 11.95 -0.37 19.33
N GLY A 3 12.08 0.57 18.41
CA GLY A 3 11.43 0.48 17.11
C GLY A 3 12.07 -0.61 16.25
N LYS A 4 11.40 -0.97 15.18
CA LYS A 4 11.89 -1.97 14.23
C LYS A 4 12.42 -1.29 12.98
N ASP A 5 13.47 -1.88 12.42
CA ASP A 5 14.09 -1.38 11.20
C ASP A 5 13.22 -1.77 9.99
N ALA A 6 12.91 -0.79 9.16
CA ALA A 6 12.11 -1.01 7.95
C ALA A 6 12.93 -1.53 6.76
N PHE A 7 14.26 -1.64 6.90
CA PHE A 7 15.13 -2.10 5.83
C PHE A 7 14.73 -3.52 5.40
N GLY A 8 14.62 -3.73 4.09
CA GLY A 8 14.25 -5.04 3.54
C GLY A 8 12.76 -5.24 3.32
N THR A 9 11.91 -4.26 3.66
CA THR A 9 10.48 -4.32 3.36
C THR A 9 10.26 -4.57 1.86
N GLN A 10 9.36 -5.50 1.53
CA GLN A 10 9.13 -5.94 0.16
C GLN A 10 7.71 -5.66 -0.29
N LEU A 11 7.57 -5.31 -1.56
CA LEU A 11 6.28 -5.24 -2.24
C LEU A 11 6.18 -6.43 -3.19
N LEU A 12 5.08 -7.20 -3.08
CA LEU A 12 4.83 -8.34 -3.95
C LEU A 12 3.56 -8.11 -4.75
N ARG A 13 3.54 -8.70 -5.95
CA ARG A 13 2.42 -8.59 -6.89
C ARG A 13 1.92 -9.99 -7.25
N ASP A 14 0.61 -10.18 -7.28
CA ASP A 14 0.01 -11.42 -7.75
C ASP A 14 0.17 -11.49 -9.29
N THR A 15 0.96 -12.45 -9.75
CA THR A 15 1.31 -12.55 -11.18
C THR A 15 0.26 -13.23 -12.03
N THR A 16 -0.61 -14.05 -11.41
CA THR A 16 -1.56 -14.88 -12.14
C THR A 16 -3.02 -14.56 -11.83
N GLY A 17 -3.28 -13.76 -10.81
CA GLY A 17 -4.62 -13.55 -10.28
C GLY A 17 -5.11 -14.71 -9.40
N ALA A 18 -4.24 -15.69 -9.11
CA ALA A 18 -4.57 -16.90 -8.37
C ALA A 18 -3.72 -17.09 -7.10
N GLY A 19 -3.05 -16.03 -6.64
CA GLY A 19 -2.27 -16.08 -5.41
C GLY A 19 -0.79 -16.39 -5.57
N SER A 20 -0.24 -16.29 -6.78
CA SER A 20 1.19 -16.48 -7.04
C SER A 20 1.90 -15.14 -6.99
N PHE A 21 2.50 -14.82 -5.86
CA PHE A 21 3.12 -13.52 -5.63
C PHE A 21 4.59 -13.51 -6.02
N ALA A 22 5.04 -12.43 -6.65
CA ALA A 22 6.43 -12.19 -7.00
C ALA A 22 6.87 -10.83 -6.49
N VAL A 23 8.12 -10.75 -6.01
CA VAL A 23 8.67 -9.51 -5.47
C VAL A 23 8.91 -8.51 -6.59
N VAL A 24 8.47 -7.26 -6.38
CA VAL A 24 8.77 -6.16 -7.29
C VAL A 24 10.20 -5.70 -6.99
N ALA A 25 11.03 -5.66 -8.04
CA ALA A 25 12.46 -5.35 -7.89
C ALA A 25 12.70 -3.85 -7.64
N ASN A 26 13.83 -3.56 -7.00
CA ASN A 26 14.37 -2.22 -6.82
C ASN A 26 13.47 -1.23 -6.07
N VAL A 27 12.62 -1.70 -5.19
CA VAL A 27 11.81 -0.83 -4.35
C VAL A 27 12.70 -0.13 -3.33
N SER A 28 12.69 1.21 -3.35
CA SER A 28 13.52 2.00 -2.45
C SER A 28 12.76 2.54 -1.24
N ASP A 29 11.45 2.71 -1.37
CA ASP A 29 10.63 3.21 -0.27
C ASP A 29 9.20 2.71 -0.40
N LEU A 30 8.53 2.51 0.73
CA LEU A 30 7.14 2.06 0.80
C LEU A 30 6.44 2.80 1.91
N ASN A 31 5.24 3.30 1.61
CA ASN A 31 4.37 3.97 2.59
C ASN A 31 2.98 3.37 2.54
N GLY A 32 2.35 3.22 3.70
CA GLY A 32 0.98 2.75 3.80
C GLY A 32 0.85 1.36 4.42
N PRO A 33 -0.35 0.83 4.47
CA PRO A 33 -1.62 1.44 4.06
C PRO A 33 -2.05 2.55 5.01
N SER A 34 -2.68 3.59 4.45
CA SER A 34 -3.14 4.77 5.20
C SER A 34 -4.63 4.66 5.48
N ARG A 35 -4.97 3.83 6.44
CA ARG A 35 -6.37 3.54 6.76
C ARG A 35 -7.05 4.73 7.46
N ALA A 36 -8.30 4.96 7.14
CA ALA A 36 -9.09 6.03 7.72
C ALA A 36 -10.53 5.59 7.96
N ARG A 37 -11.21 6.31 8.80
CA ARG A 37 -12.63 6.09 9.08
C ARG A 37 -13.31 7.44 9.20
N ASP A 38 -14.50 7.54 8.62
CA ASP A 38 -15.30 8.74 8.73
C ASP A 38 -15.92 8.82 10.12
N ALA A 39 -15.97 10.03 10.66
CA ALA A 39 -16.71 10.35 11.86
C ALA A 39 -17.91 11.20 11.44
N ILE A 40 -19.11 10.73 11.74
CA ILE A 40 -20.35 11.41 11.37
C ILE A 40 -20.86 12.14 12.60
N GLU A 41 -21.00 13.47 12.52
CA GLU A 41 -21.48 14.26 13.65
C GLU A 41 -22.97 14.06 13.85
N VAL A 42 -23.35 13.74 15.08
CA VAL A 42 -24.75 13.54 15.50
C VAL A 42 -25.09 14.42 16.70
N THR A 43 -24.35 15.51 16.90
CA THR A 43 -24.55 16.45 18.01
C THR A 43 -25.94 17.05 17.99
N THR A 44 -26.58 17.10 19.14
CA THR A 44 -27.90 17.72 19.33
C THR A 44 -27.84 18.71 20.48
N HIS A 45 -28.92 19.47 20.68
CA HIS A 45 -29.00 20.38 21.83
C HIS A 45 -28.95 19.64 23.17
N ASP A 46 -29.23 18.33 23.14
CA ASP A 46 -29.22 17.50 24.34
C ASP A 46 -27.86 16.78 24.56
N SER A 47 -26.88 17.05 23.73
CA SER A 47 -25.54 16.43 23.89
C SER A 47 -24.93 16.83 25.23
N PRO A 48 -24.42 15.83 26.01
CA PRO A 48 -23.97 16.09 27.38
C PRO A 48 -22.81 17.10 27.45
N ASN A 49 -22.95 18.04 28.39
CA ASN A 49 -21.92 19.03 28.68
C ASN A 49 -21.49 19.91 27.51
N GLY A 50 -22.30 19.99 26.44
CA GLY A 50 -22.01 20.79 25.28
C GLY A 50 -20.93 20.20 24.36
N TYR A 51 -20.56 18.95 24.56
CA TYR A 51 -19.59 18.28 23.70
C TYR A 51 -20.22 17.78 22.41
N ARG A 52 -19.42 17.80 21.34
CA ARG A 52 -19.83 17.23 20.07
C ARG A 52 -19.84 15.71 20.16
N GLU A 53 -20.81 15.09 19.52
CA GLU A 53 -20.96 13.65 19.48
C GLU A 53 -20.85 13.14 18.05
N PHE A 54 -20.17 11.99 17.88
CA PHE A 54 -19.92 11.39 16.57
C PHE A 54 -20.26 9.90 16.59
N ILE A 55 -20.69 9.39 15.44
CA ILE A 55 -20.79 7.95 15.22
C ILE A 55 -19.76 7.56 14.17
N LYS A 56 -19.40 6.27 14.17
CA LYS A 56 -18.41 5.75 13.22
C LYS A 56 -19.05 5.56 11.85
N GLY A 57 -18.41 6.13 10.84
CA GLY A 57 -18.79 5.91 9.45
C GLY A 57 -18.03 4.74 8.82
N LEU A 58 -18.01 4.72 7.50
CA LEU A 58 -17.31 3.69 6.75
C LEU A 58 -15.79 3.85 6.88
N LYS A 59 -15.10 2.72 6.82
CA LYS A 59 -13.64 2.70 6.79
C LYS A 59 -13.15 2.73 5.34
N ASP A 60 -12.00 3.38 5.15
CA ASP A 60 -11.28 3.41 3.88
C ASP A 60 -9.93 2.72 4.10
N GLY A 61 -9.60 1.75 3.25
CA GLY A 61 -8.31 1.08 3.31
C GLY A 61 -7.14 1.99 2.97
N GLY A 62 -7.41 3.11 2.33
CA GLY A 62 -6.42 4.11 2.00
C GLY A 62 -5.57 3.76 0.80
N GLU A 63 -4.32 4.20 0.85
CA GLU A 63 -3.39 4.05 -0.25
C GLU A 63 -2.07 3.47 0.22
N VAL A 64 -1.40 2.77 -0.70
CA VAL A 64 0.00 2.37 -0.55
C VAL A 64 0.78 3.08 -1.65
N GLU A 65 1.90 3.69 -1.30
CA GLU A 65 2.77 4.37 -2.24
C GLU A 65 4.14 3.69 -2.24
N ALA A 66 4.61 3.32 -3.43
CA ALA A 66 5.91 2.68 -3.61
C ALA A 66 6.80 3.54 -4.48
N THR A 67 8.03 3.77 -4.03
CA THR A 67 9.06 4.42 -4.83
C THR A 67 10.06 3.36 -5.29
N ILE A 68 10.31 3.33 -6.59
CA ILE A 68 11.12 2.29 -7.24
C ILE A 68 12.28 2.95 -7.98
N ASN A 69 13.46 2.35 -7.91
CA ASN A 69 14.55 2.69 -8.83
C ASN A 69 14.20 2.04 -10.16
N PHE A 70 13.68 2.81 -11.09
CA PHE A 70 13.04 2.29 -12.30
C PHE A 70 14.05 1.71 -13.30
N ASP A 71 13.80 0.47 -13.71
CA ASP A 71 14.53 -0.21 -14.78
C ASP A 71 13.50 -0.63 -15.84
N PRO A 72 13.50 0.01 -17.02
CA PRO A 72 12.54 -0.33 -18.08
C PRO A 72 12.64 -1.76 -18.58
N GLY A 73 13.79 -2.40 -18.40
CA GLY A 73 13.99 -3.79 -18.79
C GLY A 73 13.54 -4.81 -17.77
N ASP A 74 13.15 -4.37 -16.57
CA ASP A 74 12.72 -5.27 -15.51
C ASP A 74 11.26 -5.72 -15.72
N THR A 75 11.05 -7.04 -15.67
CA THR A 75 9.71 -7.61 -15.93
C THR A 75 8.70 -7.24 -14.85
N THR A 76 9.13 -7.07 -13.61
CA THR A 76 8.23 -6.68 -12.52
C THR A 76 7.77 -5.23 -12.67
N HIS A 77 8.65 -4.35 -13.15
CA HIS A 77 8.28 -2.96 -13.42
C HIS A 77 7.33 -2.85 -14.61
N GLN A 78 7.56 -3.64 -15.66
CA GLN A 78 6.66 -3.70 -16.82
C GLN A 78 5.28 -4.23 -16.41
N ALA A 79 5.24 -5.16 -15.47
CA ALA A 79 3.99 -5.72 -14.97
C ALA A 79 3.15 -4.67 -14.25
N LEU A 80 3.77 -3.73 -13.54
CA LEU A 80 3.03 -2.63 -12.90
C LEU A 80 2.40 -1.69 -13.93
N ASP A 81 3.07 -1.43 -15.04
CA ASP A 81 2.48 -0.67 -16.14
C ASP A 81 1.25 -1.37 -16.70
N ALA A 82 1.32 -2.70 -16.85
CA ALA A 82 0.19 -3.48 -17.33
C ALA A 82 -0.98 -3.44 -16.34
N ASP A 83 -0.69 -3.49 -15.03
CA ASP A 83 -1.71 -3.39 -14.00
C ASP A 83 -2.43 -2.04 -14.03
N PHE A 84 -1.69 -0.97 -14.33
CA PHE A 84 -2.28 0.37 -14.43
C PHE A 84 -3.29 0.46 -15.57
N GLU A 85 -3.03 -0.24 -16.68
CA GLU A 85 -3.90 -0.24 -17.85
C GLU A 85 -5.08 -1.21 -17.73
N GLU A 86 -5.01 -2.18 -16.80
CA GLU A 86 -6.08 -3.16 -16.64
C GLU A 86 -7.31 -2.55 -15.97
N LYS A 87 -8.48 -3.13 -16.27
CA LYS A 87 -9.75 -2.73 -15.65
C LYS A 87 -9.97 -3.37 -14.28
N ASP A 88 -9.40 -4.55 -14.09
CA ASP A 88 -9.64 -5.36 -12.90
C ASP A 88 -8.68 -4.98 -11.78
N LEU A 89 -9.15 -5.19 -10.55
CA LEU A 89 -8.32 -5.05 -9.37
C LEU A 89 -7.31 -6.20 -9.31
N ARG A 90 -6.21 -5.98 -8.62
CA ARG A 90 -5.18 -7.01 -8.43
C ARG A 90 -4.77 -7.06 -6.97
N ASP A 91 -4.40 -8.25 -6.54
CA ASP A 91 -3.92 -8.46 -5.18
C ASP A 91 -2.42 -8.16 -5.08
N TYR A 92 -2.05 -7.52 -3.98
CA TYR A 92 -0.65 -7.19 -3.68
C TYR A 92 -0.37 -7.56 -2.24
N GLN A 93 0.91 -7.74 -1.94
CA GLN A 93 1.38 -7.95 -0.57
C GLN A 93 2.52 -7.00 -0.25
N LEU A 94 2.57 -6.57 1.01
CA LEU A 94 3.67 -5.78 1.52
C LEU A 94 4.22 -6.53 2.74
N VAL A 95 5.45 -7.05 2.62
CA VAL A 95 6.08 -7.85 3.66
C VAL A 95 7.02 -6.98 4.47
N ILE A 96 6.78 -6.91 5.78
CA ILE A 96 7.65 -6.19 6.70
C ILE A 96 8.44 -7.19 7.53
N LEU A 97 9.69 -6.84 7.86
CA LEU A 97 10.63 -7.67 8.62
C LEU A 97 10.80 -9.08 8.02
N PRO A 98 11.06 -9.20 6.70
CA PRO A 98 11.17 -10.52 6.07
C PRO A 98 12.30 -11.35 6.68
N GLY A 99 12.00 -12.62 6.94
CA GLY A 99 12.98 -13.54 7.53
C GLY A 99 13.14 -13.44 9.03
N GLU A 100 12.42 -12.56 9.70
CA GLU A 100 12.47 -12.41 11.15
C GLU A 100 11.26 -13.04 11.82
N ALA A 101 11.35 -13.26 13.14
CA ALA A 101 10.24 -13.84 13.90
C ALA A 101 8.99 -12.95 13.89
N ASP A 102 9.19 -11.65 13.75
CA ASP A 102 8.10 -10.67 13.72
C ASP A 102 7.63 -10.36 12.30
N GLU A 103 7.99 -11.18 11.31
CA GLU A 103 7.56 -10.98 9.93
C GLU A 103 6.03 -10.92 9.85
N HIS A 104 5.53 -9.88 9.22
CA HIS A 104 4.11 -9.72 8.98
C HIS A 104 3.90 -9.33 7.52
N THR A 105 2.75 -9.71 6.98
CA THR A 105 2.40 -9.39 5.59
C THR A 105 1.07 -8.68 5.56
N TRP A 106 1.05 -7.51 4.90
CA TRP A 106 -0.19 -6.84 4.52
C TRP A 106 -0.68 -7.45 3.22
N ASP A 107 -1.90 -7.98 3.24
CA ASP A 107 -2.60 -8.43 2.04
C ASP A 107 -3.65 -7.40 1.68
N PHE A 108 -3.66 -6.94 0.44
CA PHE A 108 -4.65 -5.96 0.00
C PHE A 108 -4.95 -6.10 -1.48
N THR A 109 -6.18 -5.76 -1.84
CA THR A 109 -6.63 -5.70 -3.24
C THR A 109 -6.66 -4.23 -3.62
N ALA A 110 -6.07 -3.89 -4.76
CA ALA A 110 -5.92 -2.49 -5.13
C ALA A 110 -5.93 -2.28 -6.64
N LEU A 111 -6.13 -1.01 -7.02
CA LEU A 111 -5.87 -0.55 -8.38
C LEU A 111 -4.78 0.51 -8.32
N ILE A 112 -4.02 0.61 -9.40
CA ILE A 112 -3.01 1.66 -9.50
C ILE A 112 -3.69 2.91 -10.01
N THR A 113 -3.61 4.00 -9.25
CA THR A 113 -4.27 5.27 -9.60
C THR A 113 -3.32 6.28 -10.21
N ALA A 114 -2.02 6.14 -9.96
CA ALA A 114 -1.03 7.07 -10.47
C ALA A 114 0.34 6.40 -10.60
N ILE A 115 1.04 6.73 -11.67
CA ILE A 115 2.44 6.36 -11.87
C ILE A 115 3.16 7.61 -12.33
N GLY A 116 4.19 8.03 -11.59
CA GLY A 116 4.98 9.21 -11.92
C GLY A 116 6.45 8.86 -12.04
N ASP A 117 7.10 9.30 -13.11
CA ASP A 117 8.51 9.05 -13.35
C ASP A 117 9.32 10.34 -13.22
N ALA A 118 10.52 10.25 -12.67
CA ALA A 118 11.45 11.36 -12.54
C ALA A 118 12.82 10.97 -13.09
N TYR A 119 13.45 11.89 -13.83
CA TYR A 119 14.73 11.67 -14.51
C TYR A 119 15.73 12.76 -14.14
N PRO A 120 16.21 12.78 -12.87
CA PRO A 120 17.15 13.82 -12.45
C PRO A 120 18.52 13.63 -13.13
N THR A 121 19.21 14.73 -13.41
CA THR A 121 20.49 14.68 -14.15
C THR A 121 21.63 14.09 -13.34
N ASP A 122 21.54 14.17 -12.03
CA ASP A 122 22.61 13.75 -11.11
C ASP A 122 22.19 12.61 -10.19
N ASN A 123 21.14 11.89 -10.53
CA ASN A 123 20.62 10.81 -9.69
C ASN A 123 20.00 9.73 -10.58
N LYS A 124 19.56 8.65 -9.94
CA LYS A 124 18.90 7.52 -10.61
C LYS A 124 17.50 7.87 -11.09
N ILE A 125 17.01 7.12 -12.06
CA ILE A 125 15.61 7.23 -12.49
C ILE A 125 14.71 6.66 -11.39
N GLU A 126 13.72 7.42 -11.00
CA GLU A 126 12.77 7.00 -9.97
C GLU A 126 11.36 6.95 -10.51
N ARG A 127 10.59 5.97 -10.03
CA ARG A 127 9.16 5.85 -10.34
C ARG A 127 8.39 5.74 -9.04
N THR A 128 7.32 6.53 -8.91
CA THR A 128 6.40 6.44 -7.80
C THR A 128 5.08 5.86 -8.29
N VAL A 129 4.63 4.78 -7.63
CA VAL A 129 3.38 4.09 -7.97
C VAL A 129 2.44 4.22 -6.78
N THR A 130 1.22 4.68 -7.02
CA THR A 130 0.19 4.82 -5.99
C THR A 130 -0.89 3.77 -6.20
N PHE A 131 -1.14 2.98 -5.16
CA PHE A 131 -2.14 1.92 -5.13
C PHE A 131 -3.31 2.36 -4.27
N LYS A 132 -4.52 2.40 -4.82
CA LYS A 132 -5.73 2.68 -4.04
C LYS A 132 -6.34 1.35 -3.62
N ILE A 133 -6.43 1.14 -2.32
CA ILE A 133 -6.96 -0.10 -1.75
C ILE A 133 -8.47 -0.14 -1.85
N SER A 134 -8.99 -1.27 -2.33
CA SER A 134 -10.41 -1.57 -2.36
C SER A 134 -10.68 -2.65 -1.32
N GLY A 135 -11.52 -2.35 -0.35
CA GLY A 135 -11.83 -3.28 0.72
C GLY A 135 -10.90 -3.17 1.92
N MET A 136 -10.81 -4.20 2.71
CA MET A 136 -10.04 -4.22 3.95
C MET A 136 -8.64 -4.77 3.74
N PRO A 137 -7.58 -3.98 4.02
CA PRO A 137 -6.23 -4.55 4.08
C PRO A 137 -6.08 -5.40 5.34
N THR A 138 -5.42 -6.54 5.22
CA THR A 138 -5.26 -7.50 6.31
C THR A 138 -3.79 -7.69 6.66
N LEU A 139 -3.44 -7.52 7.92
CA LEU A 139 -2.08 -7.75 8.43
C LEU A 139 -2.05 -9.10 9.15
N THR A 140 -1.18 -10.00 8.68
CA THR A 140 -1.06 -11.33 9.26
C THR A 140 0.39 -11.66 9.59
N PRO A 141 0.65 -12.35 10.71
CA PRO A 141 2.00 -12.83 11.01
C PRO A 141 2.38 -13.96 10.06
N THR A 142 3.58 -13.89 9.49
CA THR A 142 4.09 -14.87 8.52
C THR A 142 5.47 -15.42 8.88
N GLY A 143 6.08 -14.90 9.94
CA GLY A 143 7.40 -15.32 10.40
C GLY A 143 7.40 -16.37 11.48
#